data_f82d390ce178783026e40e0f6e0bc41f
#
_entry.id   f82d390ce178783026e40e0f6e0bc41f
#
_cell.length_a   1.000
_cell.length_b   1.000
_cell.length_c   1.000
_cell.angle_alpha   90.00
_cell.angle_beta   90.00
_cell.angle_gamma   90.00
#
_symmetry.space_group_name_H-M   'P 1'
#
loop_
_entity.id
_entity.type
_entity.pdbx_description
1 polymer ?
#
loop_
_entity_poly.entity_id
_entity_poly.type
_entity_poly.pdbx_seq_one_letter_code
_entity_poly.pdbx_strand_id
1 'polypeptide(L)'
;EILLKIGPQIALTPPMGWNSWNCWGFSVDDAKVRDAARAMHEKLLAYGWTYVNIDDGWPADTRSADGRLLPNEKFPDFKGLSDYVHSLGLKFGIYSSPGPTTCGNYPGSYRHELTDARTWAEWGVDYLKHDYCGYLQIERDSEEKTIQEPYVVMRKALDQVDRDIVYCVGYGAPNVWNWGAEAGGNLWRTTRDI
;
A
#
# COMPACT_ATOMS: atom_id res chain seq x y z
N GLU A 1 -11.16 -10.05 21.80
CA GLU A 1 -11.76 -10.46 20.52
C GLU A 1 -10.96 -9.77 19.41
N ILE A 2 -10.32 -10.54 18.53
CA ILE A 2 -9.57 -10.00 17.39
C ILE A 2 -10.53 -9.97 16.21
N LEU A 3 -10.87 -8.78 15.71
CA LEU A 3 -11.67 -8.62 14.51
C LEU A 3 -10.74 -8.54 13.30
N LEU A 4 -10.58 -9.65 12.59
CA LEU A 4 -9.89 -9.67 11.30
C LEU A 4 -10.91 -9.40 10.19
N LYS A 5 -10.77 -8.28 9.48
CA LYS A 5 -11.52 -8.05 8.25
C LYS A 5 -10.84 -8.81 7.11
N ILE A 6 -11.45 -9.89 6.70
CA ILE A 6 -11.02 -10.70 5.56
C ILE A 6 -12.08 -10.52 4.48
N GLY A 7 -11.67 -10.06 3.30
CA GLY A 7 -12.56 -9.98 2.15
C GLY A 7 -12.94 -11.37 1.64
N PRO A 8 -14.01 -11.51 0.85
CA PRO A 8 -14.45 -12.81 0.36
C PRO A 8 -13.48 -13.45 -0.65
N GLN A 9 -12.56 -12.68 -1.21
CA GLN A 9 -11.65 -13.13 -2.27
C GLN A 9 -10.18 -12.82 -2.00
N ILE A 10 -9.86 -11.94 -1.05
CA ILE A 10 -8.49 -11.52 -0.73
C ILE A 10 -8.21 -11.69 0.76
N ALA A 11 -6.92 -11.78 1.12
CA ALA A 11 -6.45 -12.02 2.48
C ALA A 11 -7.00 -13.32 3.13
N LEU A 12 -7.42 -14.30 2.33
CA LEU A 12 -7.84 -15.63 2.81
C LEU A 12 -6.67 -16.43 3.39
N THR A 13 -5.46 -16.10 2.96
CA THR A 13 -4.19 -16.59 3.48
C THR A 13 -3.24 -15.41 3.65
N PRO A 14 -2.16 -15.52 4.44
CA PRO A 14 -1.13 -14.49 4.49
C PRO A 14 -0.63 -14.16 3.08
N PRO A 15 -0.61 -12.88 2.67
CA PRO A 15 -0.19 -12.50 1.33
C PRO A 15 1.28 -12.84 1.11
N MET A 16 1.56 -13.57 0.03
CA MET A 16 2.92 -13.83 -0.44
C MET A 16 3.15 -13.06 -1.73
N GLY A 17 4.26 -12.36 -1.82
CA GLY A 17 4.50 -11.51 -2.98
C GLY A 17 5.89 -10.90 -3.01
N TRP A 18 6.08 -10.04 -3.98
CA TRP A 18 7.29 -9.27 -4.22
C TRP A 18 7.02 -7.78 -4.01
N ASN A 19 8.02 -7.07 -3.49
CA ASN A 19 8.01 -5.62 -3.34
C ASN A 19 9.23 -5.02 -4.06
N SER A 20 9.04 -3.91 -4.75
CA SER A 20 10.05 -3.34 -5.63
C SER A 20 11.24 -2.70 -4.93
N TRP A 21 11.14 -2.35 -3.63
CA TRP A 21 12.10 -1.49 -2.97
C TRP A 21 13.53 -2.02 -2.99
N ASN A 22 13.74 -3.23 -2.50
CA ASN A 22 15.08 -3.81 -2.39
C ASN A 22 15.73 -4.14 -3.75
N CYS A 23 14.91 -4.23 -4.82
CA CYS A 23 15.41 -4.47 -6.18
C CYS A 23 15.73 -3.18 -6.93
N TRP A 24 14.84 -2.19 -6.84
CA TRP A 24 14.84 -1.04 -7.76
C TRP A 24 14.84 0.32 -7.05
N GLY A 25 14.43 0.41 -5.77
CA GLY A 25 14.25 1.70 -5.08
C GLY A 25 13.45 2.67 -5.95
N PHE A 26 13.90 3.90 -6.05
CA PHE A 26 13.26 4.93 -6.89
C PHE A 26 13.44 4.73 -8.40
N SER A 27 14.25 3.77 -8.83
CA SER A 27 14.39 3.46 -10.27
C SER A 27 13.30 2.54 -10.81
N VAL A 28 12.33 2.14 -9.98
CA VAL A 28 11.16 1.35 -10.41
C VAL A 28 10.38 2.08 -11.49
N ASP A 29 9.90 1.33 -12.49
CA ASP A 29 9.08 1.82 -13.60
C ASP A 29 8.10 0.74 -14.09
N ASP A 30 7.18 1.12 -14.98
CA ASP A 30 6.14 0.24 -15.54
C ASP A 30 6.74 -1.03 -16.16
N ALA A 31 7.81 -0.91 -16.93
CA ALA A 31 8.42 -2.05 -17.61
C ALA A 31 8.99 -3.07 -16.61
N LYS A 32 9.69 -2.61 -15.58
CA LYS A 32 10.24 -3.49 -14.51
C LYS A 32 9.15 -4.20 -13.72
N VAL A 33 8.05 -3.51 -13.44
CA VAL A 33 6.91 -4.13 -12.74
C VAL A 33 6.24 -5.19 -13.61
N ARG A 34 6.04 -4.93 -14.92
CA ARG A 34 5.52 -5.94 -15.86
C ARG A 34 6.45 -7.16 -15.96
N ASP A 35 7.75 -6.94 -16.01
CA ASP A 35 8.73 -8.04 -16.05
C ASP A 35 8.70 -8.86 -14.76
N ALA A 36 8.62 -8.22 -13.59
CA ALA A 36 8.49 -8.90 -12.31
C ALA A 36 7.17 -9.69 -12.23
N ALA A 37 6.05 -9.12 -12.69
CA ALA A 37 4.75 -9.79 -12.73
C ALA A 37 4.79 -11.03 -13.64
N ARG A 38 5.38 -10.92 -14.84
CA ARG A 38 5.55 -12.05 -15.75
C ARG A 38 6.39 -13.16 -15.11
N ALA A 39 7.54 -12.81 -14.53
CA ALA A 39 8.40 -13.79 -13.87
C ALA A 39 7.71 -14.47 -12.68
N MET A 40 6.90 -13.72 -11.91
CA MET A 40 6.11 -14.26 -10.80
C MET A 40 5.02 -15.22 -11.31
N HIS A 41 4.29 -14.83 -12.35
CA HIS A 41 3.30 -15.71 -12.99
C HIS A 41 3.90 -17.03 -13.45
N GLU A 42 5.02 -16.96 -14.18
CA GLU A 42 5.65 -18.15 -14.78
C GLU A 42 6.30 -19.08 -13.75
N LYS A 43 6.84 -18.52 -12.65
CA LYS A 43 7.74 -19.29 -11.75
C LYS A 43 7.18 -19.49 -10.35
N LEU A 44 6.32 -18.61 -9.86
CA LEU A 44 5.97 -18.55 -8.44
C LEU A 44 4.47 -18.64 -8.18
N LEU A 45 3.60 -18.34 -9.15
CA LEU A 45 2.15 -18.35 -8.98
C LEU A 45 1.64 -19.70 -8.50
N ALA A 46 2.15 -20.80 -9.05
CA ALA A 46 1.77 -22.15 -8.67
C ALA A 46 2.10 -22.49 -7.19
N TYR A 47 2.97 -21.71 -6.55
CA TYR A 47 3.35 -21.85 -5.15
C TYR A 47 2.67 -20.82 -4.24
N GLY A 48 1.68 -20.09 -4.74
CA GLY A 48 0.89 -19.14 -3.97
C GLY A 48 1.48 -17.73 -3.87
N TRP A 49 2.54 -17.40 -4.60
CA TRP A 49 3.08 -16.05 -4.68
C TRP A 49 2.25 -15.22 -5.66
N THR A 50 1.43 -14.33 -5.13
CA THR A 50 0.39 -13.68 -5.92
C THR A 50 0.46 -12.15 -5.91
N TYR A 51 1.14 -11.52 -4.97
CA TYR A 51 1.15 -10.06 -4.84
C TYR A 51 2.38 -9.43 -5.49
N VAL A 52 2.16 -8.48 -6.41
CA VAL A 52 3.20 -7.63 -7.02
C VAL A 52 3.01 -6.22 -6.50
N ASN A 53 3.91 -5.76 -5.64
CA ASN A 53 3.80 -4.49 -4.95
C ASN A 53 4.82 -3.48 -5.45
N ILE A 54 4.35 -2.30 -5.83
CA ILE A 54 5.20 -1.13 -6.08
C ILE A 54 5.39 -0.39 -4.75
N ASP A 55 6.63 -0.24 -4.34
CA ASP A 55 7.00 0.58 -3.18
C ASP A 55 7.04 2.07 -3.53
N ASP A 56 7.67 2.90 -2.74
CA ASP A 56 7.75 4.35 -2.95
C ASP A 56 8.38 4.73 -4.31
N GLY A 57 8.11 5.93 -4.79
CA GLY A 57 8.65 6.46 -6.05
C GLY A 57 7.75 6.31 -7.27
N TRP A 58 6.49 5.88 -7.11
CA TRP A 58 5.49 5.85 -8.17
C TRP A 58 4.68 7.15 -8.31
N PRO A 59 4.40 7.94 -7.23
CA PRO A 59 3.60 9.16 -7.37
C PRO A 59 4.34 10.27 -8.10
N ALA A 60 3.59 11.14 -8.74
CA ALA A 60 4.08 12.45 -9.19
C ALA A 60 4.38 13.36 -7.98
N ASP A 61 5.16 14.40 -8.20
CA ASP A 61 5.57 15.34 -7.15
C ASP A 61 4.39 16.16 -6.57
N THR A 62 3.29 16.24 -7.30
CA THR A 62 2.09 16.99 -6.90
C THR A 62 0.82 16.19 -7.17
N ARG A 63 -0.22 16.51 -6.41
CA ARG A 63 -1.58 16.03 -6.65
C ARG A 63 -2.23 16.83 -7.78
N SER A 64 -3.26 16.28 -8.39
CA SER A 64 -4.14 17.00 -9.32
C SER A 64 -4.90 18.13 -8.61
N ALA A 65 -5.52 19.03 -9.38
CA ALA A 65 -6.28 20.16 -8.85
C ALA A 65 -7.46 19.76 -7.94
N ASP A 66 -8.03 18.57 -8.15
CA ASP A 66 -9.08 17.96 -7.31
C ASP A 66 -8.53 17.11 -6.17
N GLY A 67 -7.20 17.12 -5.92
CA GLY A 67 -6.53 16.47 -4.81
C GLY A 67 -6.18 15.00 -5.00
N ARG A 68 -6.37 14.43 -6.18
CA ARG A 68 -6.04 13.02 -6.47
C ARG A 68 -4.53 12.82 -6.59
N LEU A 69 -4.04 11.69 -6.11
CA LEU A 69 -2.69 11.22 -6.45
C LEU A 69 -2.61 10.93 -7.95
N LEU A 70 -1.49 11.30 -8.54
CA LEU A 70 -1.16 10.99 -9.93
C LEU A 70 0.08 10.11 -9.95
N PRO A 71 0.17 9.14 -10.87
CA PRO A 71 1.43 8.46 -11.14
C PRO A 71 2.38 9.41 -11.88
N ASN A 72 3.68 9.21 -11.71
CA ASN A 72 4.69 9.98 -12.44
C ASN A 72 4.93 9.41 -13.86
N GLU A 73 5.84 10.06 -14.61
CA GLU A 73 6.13 9.70 -16.01
C GLU A 73 6.66 8.27 -16.20
N LYS A 74 7.19 7.64 -15.15
CA LYS A 74 7.64 6.23 -15.18
C LYS A 74 6.48 5.25 -15.26
N PHE A 75 5.26 5.71 -14.96
CA PHE A 75 4.03 4.92 -14.93
C PHE A 75 2.92 5.61 -15.75
N PRO A 76 3.05 5.66 -17.08
CA PRO A 76 2.17 6.47 -17.93
C PRO A 76 0.71 5.96 -17.96
N ASP A 77 0.49 4.68 -17.66
CA ASP A 77 -0.84 4.05 -17.57
C ASP A 77 -0.90 3.12 -16.35
N PHE A 78 -1.11 3.72 -15.19
CA PHE A 78 -1.12 2.98 -13.92
C PHE A 78 -2.29 1.98 -13.82
N LYS A 79 -3.45 2.34 -14.36
CA LYS A 79 -4.61 1.43 -14.43
C LYS A 79 -4.33 0.26 -15.36
N GLY A 80 -3.78 0.52 -16.54
CA GLY A 80 -3.41 -0.53 -17.49
C GLY A 80 -2.29 -1.43 -16.96
N LEU A 81 -1.40 -0.93 -16.09
CA LEU A 81 -0.43 -1.75 -15.38
C LEU A 81 -1.12 -2.70 -14.39
N SER A 82 -2.06 -2.19 -13.59
CA SER A 82 -2.87 -3.01 -12.68
C SER A 82 -3.65 -4.10 -13.45
N ASP A 83 -4.31 -3.73 -14.54
CA ASP A 83 -5.06 -4.67 -15.38
C ASP A 83 -4.15 -5.76 -15.98
N TYR A 84 -2.94 -5.40 -16.37
CA TYR A 84 -1.95 -6.36 -16.84
C TYR A 84 -1.56 -7.35 -15.73
N VAL A 85 -1.28 -6.87 -14.52
CA VAL A 85 -0.96 -7.73 -13.37
C VAL A 85 -2.13 -8.69 -13.10
N HIS A 86 -3.36 -8.19 -13.11
CA HIS A 86 -4.56 -9.01 -12.92
C HIS A 86 -4.74 -10.05 -14.04
N SER A 87 -4.43 -9.71 -15.29
CA SER A 87 -4.53 -10.64 -16.44
C SER A 87 -3.62 -11.86 -16.29
N LEU A 88 -2.57 -11.74 -15.47
CA LEU A 88 -1.66 -12.83 -15.13
C LEU A 88 -2.13 -13.66 -13.90
N GLY A 89 -3.34 -13.39 -13.36
CA GLY A 89 -3.85 -14.03 -12.15
C GLY A 89 -3.17 -13.55 -10.86
N LEU A 90 -2.49 -12.41 -10.91
CA LEU A 90 -1.78 -11.80 -9.78
C LEU A 90 -2.61 -10.66 -9.16
N LYS A 91 -2.14 -10.15 -8.04
CA LYS A 91 -2.70 -9.04 -7.29
C LYS A 91 -1.75 -7.85 -7.34
N PHE A 92 -2.32 -6.64 -7.47
CA PHE A 92 -1.55 -5.41 -7.60
C PHE A 92 -1.53 -4.61 -6.29
N GLY A 93 -0.34 -4.31 -5.79
CA GLY A 93 -0.16 -3.56 -4.56
C GLY A 93 0.65 -2.29 -4.76
N ILE A 94 0.42 -1.34 -3.85
CA ILE A 94 1.10 -0.05 -3.84
C ILE A 94 1.58 0.32 -2.44
N TYR A 95 2.37 1.39 -2.40
CA TYR A 95 2.86 2.05 -1.20
C TYR A 95 2.25 3.43 -1.03
N SER A 96 1.98 3.82 0.22
CA SER A 96 1.70 5.20 0.64
C SER A 96 2.15 5.43 2.08
N SER A 97 1.95 6.64 2.58
CA SER A 97 2.26 7.04 3.96
C SER A 97 1.20 8.00 4.49
N PRO A 98 0.90 7.98 5.80
CA PRO A 98 -0.15 8.82 6.40
C PRO A 98 0.24 10.28 6.56
N GLY A 99 1.52 10.62 6.39
CA GLY A 99 1.99 12.01 6.49
C GLY A 99 1.67 12.84 5.25
N PRO A 100 2.03 14.13 5.24
CA PRO A 100 1.97 14.96 4.05
C PRO A 100 2.85 14.44 2.92
N THR A 101 3.95 13.75 3.28
CA THR A 101 4.89 13.17 2.35
C THR A 101 5.19 11.72 2.70
N THR A 102 5.58 10.95 1.69
CA THR A 102 6.17 9.63 1.82
C THR A 102 7.63 9.71 2.29
N CYS A 103 8.30 8.57 2.52
CA CYS A 103 9.73 8.54 2.83
C CYS A 103 10.59 9.14 1.71
N GLY A 104 10.15 9.01 0.45
CA GLY A 104 10.78 9.60 -0.73
C GLY A 104 10.39 11.05 -1.01
N ASN A 105 9.66 11.70 -0.11
CA ASN A 105 9.15 13.07 -0.24
C ASN A 105 8.09 13.27 -1.36
N TYR A 106 7.47 12.22 -1.84
CA TYR A 106 6.27 12.31 -2.69
C TYR A 106 5.03 12.61 -1.86
N PRO A 107 3.91 13.06 -2.45
CA PRO A 107 2.67 13.29 -1.71
C PRO A 107 2.19 12.05 -0.94
N GLY A 108 2.05 12.19 0.38
CA GLY A 108 1.42 11.20 1.25
C GLY A 108 -0.09 11.41 1.36
N SER A 109 -0.77 10.57 2.15
CA SER A 109 -2.24 10.52 2.20
C SER A 109 -2.88 11.49 3.20
N TYR A 110 -2.11 12.28 3.93
CA TYR A 110 -2.62 13.17 4.96
C TYR A 110 -3.74 14.08 4.46
N ARG A 111 -4.93 13.99 5.09
CA ARG A 111 -6.17 14.70 4.72
C ARG A 111 -6.72 14.36 3.32
N HIS A 112 -6.24 13.31 2.70
CA HIS A 112 -6.69 12.82 1.40
C HIS A 112 -7.07 11.34 1.41
N GLU A 113 -7.14 10.72 2.59
CA GLU A 113 -7.25 9.26 2.75
C GLU A 113 -8.43 8.68 1.95
N LEU A 114 -9.60 9.33 2.00
CA LEU A 114 -10.76 8.87 1.25
C LEU A 114 -10.62 9.08 -0.26
N THR A 115 -10.04 10.21 -0.68
CA THR A 115 -9.76 10.48 -2.10
C THR A 115 -8.80 9.45 -2.66
N ASP A 116 -7.75 9.13 -1.88
CA ASP A 116 -6.74 8.15 -2.25
C ASP A 116 -7.35 6.74 -2.30
N ALA A 117 -8.10 6.33 -1.28
CA ALA A 117 -8.76 5.03 -1.26
C ALA A 117 -9.69 4.83 -2.49
N ARG A 118 -10.47 5.86 -2.87
CA ARG A 118 -11.29 5.83 -4.08
C ARG A 118 -10.46 5.70 -5.35
N THR A 119 -9.39 6.48 -5.46
CA THR A 119 -8.48 6.43 -6.60
C THR A 119 -7.84 5.04 -6.74
N TRP A 120 -7.37 4.46 -5.64
CA TRP A 120 -6.79 3.13 -5.63
C TRP A 120 -7.80 2.03 -5.97
N ALA A 121 -9.03 2.15 -5.49
CA ALA A 121 -10.10 1.23 -5.86
C ALA A 121 -10.41 1.30 -7.37
N GLU A 122 -10.49 2.51 -7.95
CA GLU A 122 -10.65 2.71 -9.40
C GLU A 122 -9.49 2.11 -10.21
N TRP A 123 -8.26 2.20 -9.71
CA TRP A 123 -7.09 1.60 -10.34
C TRP A 123 -6.99 0.08 -10.15
N GLY A 124 -7.82 -0.50 -9.30
CA GLY A 124 -7.81 -1.94 -9.07
C GLY A 124 -6.74 -2.41 -8.09
N VAL A 125 -6.32 -1.56 -7.16
CA VAL A 125 -5.34 -1.92 -6.12
C VAL A 125 -5.92 -2.98 -5.18
N ASP A 126 -5.13 -4.01 -4.87
CA ASP A 126 -5.48 -5.12 -3.98
C ASP A 126 -4.72 -5.09 -2.64
N TYR A 127 -3.66 -4.29 -2.55
CA TYR A 127 -2.79 -4.27 -1.37
C TYR A 127 -2.20 -2.88 -1.18
N LEU A 128 -2.26 -2.40 0.05
CA LEU A 128 -1.66 -1.13 0.46
C LEU A 128 -0.60 -1.38 1.54
N LYS A 129 0.66 -1.13 1.22
CA LYS A 129 1.71 -0.93 2.23
C LYS A 129 1.62 0.52 2.70
N HIS A 130 1.18 0.74 3.94
CA HIS A 130 1.01 2.07 4.52
C HIS A 130 2.07 2.28 5.60
N ASP A 131 3.08 3.09 5.29
CA ASP A 131 4.21 3.38 6.15
C ASP A 131 3.84 4.41 7.25
N TYR A 132 4.82 5.13 7.80
CA TYR A 132 4.59 6.18 8.81
C TYR A 132 5.31 7.49 8.48
N CYS A 133 6.02 7.54 7.35
CA CYS A 133 6.82 8.70 6.96
C CYS A 133 5.96 9.96 6.86
N GLY A 134 6.56 11.09 7.25
CA GLY A 134 5.90 12.39 7.22
C GLY A 134 4.91 12.64 8.37
N TYR A 135 4.36 11.61 9.01
CA TYR A 135 3.34 11.82 10.05
C TYR A 135 3.94 12.40 11.34
N LEU A 136 5.15 12.03 11.74
CA LEU A 136 5.86 12.62 12.88
C LEU A 136 6.11 14.13 12.76
N GLN A 137 6.00 14.69 11.56
CA GLN A 137 6.11 16.14 11.35
C GLN A 137 4.85 16.88 11.83
N ILE A 138 3.70 16.21 11.82
CA ILE A 138 2.40 16.75 12.21
C ILE A 138 2.14 16.46 13.68
N GLU A 139 2.34 15.21 14.05
CA GLU A 139 2.10 14.70 15.38
C GLU A 139 3.43 14.44 16.06
N ARG A 140 3.68 15.14 17.14
CA ARG A 140 4.93 15.02 17.93
C ARG A 140 4.77 14.17 19.17
N ASP A 141 3.56 13.76 19.45
CA ASP A 141 3.28 12.88 20.54
C ASP A 141 3.72 11.45 20.21
N SER A 142 4.48 10.84 21.07
CA SER A 142 4.97 9.48 20.93
C SER A 142 4.09 8.44 21.62
N GLU A 143 2.93 8.84 22.13
CA GLU A 143 1.97 7.91 22.73
C GLU A 143 1.43 6.92 21.70
N GLU A 144 1.21 5.69 22.14
CA GLU A 144 0.74 4.59 21.29
C GLU A 144 -0.57 4.93 20.57
N LYS A 145 -1.48 5.64 21.23
CA LYS A 145 -2.73 6.11 20.64
C LYS A 145 -2.53 7.01 19.44
N THR A 146 -1.57 7.92 19.49
CA THR A 146 -1.24 8.82 18.38
C THR A 146 -0.67 8.04 17.18
N ILE A 147 0.19 7.05 17.46
CA ILE A 147 0.77 6.18 16.42
C ILE A 147 -0.33 5.40 15.68
N GLN A 148 -1.37 4.97 16.38
CA GLN A 148 -2.48 4.20 15.80
C GLN A 148 -3.40 5.06 14.92
N GLU A 149 -3.61 6.32 15.29
CA GLU A 149 -4.63 7.18 14.71
C GLU A 149 -4.60 7.22 13.18
N PRO A 150 -3.46 7.48 12.51
CA PRO A 150 -3.42 7.58 11.06
C PRO A 150 -3.82 6.27 10.37
N TYR A 151 -3.52 5.13 10.98
CA TYR A 151 -3.90 3.84 10.44
C TYR A 151 -5.41 3.59 10.57
N VAL A 152 -6.02 4.00 11.68
CA VAL A 152 -7.48 3.95 11.87
C VAL A 152 -8.19 4.86 10.88
N VAL A 153 -7.65 6.06 10.60
CA VAL A 153 -8.22 6.99 9.61
C VAL A 153 -8.18 6.38 8.20
N MET A 154 -7.04 5.83 7.79
CA MET A 154 -6.93 5.15 6.50
C MET A 154 -7.84 3.92 6.43
N ARG A 155 -7.94 3.10 7.48
CA ARG A 155 -8.87 1.95 7.50
C ARG A 155 -10.31 2.37 7.27
N LYS A 156 -10.76 3.45 7.93
CA LYS A 156 -12.10 4.00 7.72
C LYS A 156 -12.32 4.49 6.28
N ALA A 157 -11.30 4.98 5.61
CA ALA A 157 -11.37 5.38 4.20
C ALA A 157 -11.46 4.14 3.27
N LEU A 158 -10.66 3.12 3.52
CA LEU A 158 -10.70 1.86 2.78
C LEU A 158 -12.04 1.12 2.96
N ASP A 159 -12.69 1.27 4.11
CA ASP A 159 -14.02 0.67 4.37
C ASP A 159 -15.18 1.35 3.58
N GLN A 160 -14.93 2.51 2.98
CA GLN A 160 -15.94 3.26 2.21
C GLN A 160 -15.86 3.01 0.69
N VAL A 161 -14.94 2.18 0.24
CA VAL A 161 -14.81 1.83 -1.17
C VAL A 161 -15.27 0.40 -1.40
N ASP A 162 -15.85 0.17 -2.59
CA ASP A 162 -16.33 -1.16 -2.99
C ASP A 162 -15.17 -1.98 -3.60
N ARG A 163 -14.10 -2.15 -2.82
CA ARG A 163 -12.98 -3.01 -3.15
C ARG A 163 -12.29 -3.49 -1.89
N ASP A 164 -12.06 -4.79 -1.81
CA ASP A 164 -11.26 -5.38 -0.75
C ASP A 164 -9.77 -5.08 -0.99
N ILE A 165 -9.17 -4.24 -0.15
CA ILE A 165 -7.74 -3.90 -0.20
C ILE A 165 -7.08 -4.46 1.06
N VAL A 166 -6.12 -5.37 0.87
CA VAL A 166 -5.28 -5.85 1.98
C VAL A 166 -4.49 -4.70 2.55
N TYR A 167 -4.65 -4.45 3.84
CA TYR A 167 -4.05 -3.32 4.52
C TYR A 167 -2.86 -3.75 5.38
N CYS A 168 -1.67 -3.32 4.99
CA CYS A 168 -0.43 -3.54 5.70
C CYS A 168 -0.03 -2.29 6.48
N VAL A 169 0.02 -2.42 7.81
CA VAL A 169 0.61 -1.41 8.70
C VAL A 169 2.13 -1.52 8.58
N GLY A 170 2.73 -0.63 7.77
CA GLY A 170 4.13 -0.72 7.36
C GLY A 170 5.13 -0.28 8.41
N TYR A 171 4.70 0.50 9.39
CA TYR A 171 5.59 0.97 10.45
C TYR A 171 5.84 -0.12 11.51
N GLY A 172 7.12 -0.45 11.70
CA GLY A 172 7.56 -1.35 12.76
C GLY A 172 7.52 -0.68 14.13
N ALA A 173 6.36 -0.15 14.51
CA ALA A 173 6.16 0.56 15.76
C ALA A 173 6.32 -0.37 16.96
N PRO A 174 6.76 0.14 18.12
CA PRO A 174 6.71 -0.60 19.36
C PRO A 174 5.29 -1.12 19.62
N ASN A 175 5.20 -2.37 20.03
CA ASN A 175 3.94 -3.00 20.43
C ASN A 175 2.85 -3.05 19.33
N VAL A 176 3.20 -2.93 18.05
CA VAL A 176 2.24 -3.00 16.93
C VAL A 176 1.37 -4.26 16.98
N TRP A 177 1.87 -5.36 17.51
CA TRP A 177 1.14 -6.60 17.72
C TRP A 177 -0.03 -6.46 18.73
N ASN A 178 -0.02 -5.46 19.60
CA ASN A 178 -1.10 -5.21 20.55
C ASN A 178 -2.26 -4.44 19.90
N TRP A 179 -1.99 -3.62 18.87
CA TRP A 179 -2.97 -2.69 18.31
C TRP A 179 -3.16 -2.79 16.80
N GLY A 180 -2.24 -3.42 16.05
CA GLY A 180 -2.30 -3.46 14.58
C GLY A 180 -3.60 -4.02 14.03
N ALA A 181 -4.16 -5.05 14.67
CA ALA A 181 -5.47 -5.60 14.32
C ALA A 181 -6.62 -4.63 14.65
N GLU A 182 -6.56 -3.92 15.78
CA GLU A 182 -7.56 -2.93 16.19
C GLU A 182 -7.57 -1.71 15.27
N ALA A 183 -6.39 -1.32 14.76
CA ALA A 183 -6.26 -0.30 13.72
C ALA A 183 -6.77 -0.78 12.33
N GLY A 184 -7.20 -2.04 12.23
CA GLY A 184 -7.77 -2.64 11.03
C GLY A 184 -6.73 -3.15 10.04
N GLY A 185 -5.47 -3.34 10.47
CA GLY A 185 -4.43 -3.99 9.66
C GLY A 185 -4.73 -5.47 9.44
N ASN A 186 -4.55 -5.96 8.21
CA ASN A 186 -4.56 -7.39 7.90
C ASN A 186 -3.21 -8.04 8.23
N LEU A 187 -2.15 -7.24 8.19
CA LEU A 187 -0.78 -7.60 8.57
C LEU A 187 0.00 -6.37 8.98
N TRP A 188 1.12 -6.58 9.67
CA TRP A 188 2.00 -5.50 10.12
C TRP A 188 3.44 -5.94 10.26
N ARG A 189 4.34 -4.99 10.25
CA ARG A 189 5.76 -5.22 10.53
C ARG A 189 5.99 -5.29 12.04
N THR A 190 6.82 -6.24 12.47
CA THR A 190 7.21 -6.40 13.88
C THR A 190 8.62 -5.91 14.15
N THR A 191 9.39 -5.57 13.11
CA THR A 191 10.79 -5.12 13.20
C THR A 191 11.02 -3.88 12.33
N ARG A 192 12.18 -3.24 12.54
CA ARG A 192 12.69 -2.21 11.62
C ARG A 192 13.15 -2.84 10.29
N ASP A 193 13.55 -1.99 9.35
CA ASP A 193 14.17 -2.44 8.10
C ASP A 193 15.43 -3.27 8.38
N ILE A 194 15.62 -4.32 7.58
CA ILE A 194 16.77 -5.23 7.60
C ILE A 194 17.74 -4.87 6.50
#